data_ec83cfcb5270ff57167d0e459fe65e41
#
_entry.id   ec83cfcb5270ff57167d0e459fe65e41
#
_cell.length_a   1.000
_cell.length_b   1.000
_cell.length_c   1.000
_cell.angle_alpha   90.00
_cell.angle_beta   90.00
_cell.angle_gamma   90.00
#
_symmetry.space_group_name_H-M   'P 1'
#
loop_
_entity.id
_entity.type
_entity.pdbx_description
1 polymer ?
#
loop_
_entity_poly.entity_id
_entity_poly.type
_entity_poly.pdbx_seq_one_letter_code
_entity_poly.pdbx_strand_id
1 'polypeptide(L)'
;LDSRVIENGTSIRRRRYCFKCKKRFTTYEKPELLSFMVVKKDGSRQAFDRQKLLAGILKACEKRPVGVEAIEQAVQAIEKKIYSKYEKEVASHVIGELVMKTLYKLDEVAYVRFASVYRQFKDINQFMFELKHLLNGKS
;
A
#
# COMPACT_ATOMS: atom_id res chain seq x y z
N LEU A 1 -13.51 -20.80 28.09
CA LEU A 1 -12.91 -20.10 26.96
C LEU A 1 -12.86 -18.61 27.21
N ASP A 2 -11.70 -18.06 26.97
CA ASP A 2 -11.42 -16.66 27.19
C ASP A 2 -11.12 -16.01 25.84
N SER A 3 -11.79 -14.91 25.53
CA SER A 3 -11.59 -14.20 24.25
C SER A 3 -11.37 -12.72 24.52
N ARG A 4 -10.38 -12.15 23.83
CA ARG A 4 -10.07 -10.73 23.91
C ARG A 4 -9.78 -10.17 22.53
N VAL A 5 -10.23 -8.95 22.31
CA VAL A 5 -9.92 -8.21 21.09
C VAL A 5 -8.54 -7.57 21.26
N ILE A 6 -7.67 -7.77 20.28
CA ILE A 6 -6.31 -7.22 20.26
C ILE A 6 -6.06 -6.56 18.91
N GLU A 7 -4.96 -5.83 18.80
CA GLU A 7 -4.52 -5.17 17.56
C GLU A 7 -5.63 -4.36 16.91
N ASN A 8 -6.13 -3.35 17.62
CA ASN A 8 -7.14 -2.42 17.12
C ASN A 8 -8.44 -3.10 16.69
N GLY A 9 -8.76 -4.26 17.26
CA GLY A 9 -9.97 -4.97 16.95
C GLY A 9 -9.91 -5.81 15.68
N THR A 10 -8.74 -5.91 15.04
CA THR A 10 -8.59 -6.69 13.81
C THR A 10 -8.35 -8.17 14.05
N SER A 11 -7.91 -8.54 15.24
CA SER A 11 -7.68 -9.93 15.61
C SER A 11 -8.34 -10.23 16.94
N ILE A 12 -8.67 -11.49 17.14
CA ILE A 12 -9.22 -12.00 18.39
C ILE A 12 -8.28 -13.05 18.93
N ARG A 13 -7.82 -12.85 20.14
CA ARG A 13 -7.01 -13.84 20.86
C ARG A 13 -7.95 -14.77 21.62
N ARG A 14 -7.86 -16.06 21.38
CA ARG A 14 -8.65 -17.07 22.07
C ARG A 14 -7.76 -18.03 22.83
N ARG A 15 -8.11 -18.28 24.08
CA ARG A 15 -7.45 -19.31 24.90
C ARG A 15 -8.35 -20.53 24.92
N ARG A 16 -7.81 -21.65 24.50
CA ARG A 16 -8.54 -22.91 24.42
C ARG A 16 -7.90 -23.95 25.29
N TYR A 17 -8.70 -24.91 25.70
CA TYR A 17 -8.25 -26.02 26.52
C TYR A 17 -8.58 -27.33 25.82
N CYS A 18 -7.58 -28.17 25.66
CA CYS A 18 -7.77 -29.50 25.06
C CYS A 18 -7.91 -30.55 26.16
N PHE A 19 -9.08 -31.14 26.26
CA PHE A 19 -9.35 -32.13 27.28
C PHE A 19 -8.55 -33.44 27.09
N LYS A 20 -8.23 -33.80 25.85
CA LYS A 20 -7.42 -34.97 25.55
C LYS A 20 -5.96 -34.78 25.94
N CYS A 21 -5.41 -33.61 25.65
CA CYS A 21 -4.01 -33.31 25.92
C CYS A 21 -3.80 -32.62 27.25
N LYS A 22 -4.87 -32.12 27.87
CA LYS A 22 -4.83 -31.30 29.09
C LYS A 22 -3.90 -30.09 28.97
N LYS A 23 -3.84 -29.53 27.77
CA LYS A 23 -3.00 -28.35 27.48
C LYS A 23 -3.87 -27.18 27.07
N ARG A 24 -3.44 -25.99 27.50
CA ARG A 24 -4.04 -24.74 27.03
C ARG A 24 -3.23 -24.22 25.87
N PHE A 25 -3.91 -23.64 24.89
CA PHE A 25 -3.25 -23.01 23.77
C PHE A 25 -3.99 -21.75 23.36
N THR A 26 -3.27 -20.88 22.67
CA THR A 26 -3.80 -19.60 22.21
C THR A 26 -3.90 -19.62 20.69
N THR A 27 -5.05 -19.20 20.17
CA THR A 27 -5.24 -19.02 18.74
C THR A 27 -5.62 -17.57 18.45
N TYR A 28 -5.28 -17.12 17.24
CA TYR A 28 -5.62 -15.79 16.76
C TYR A 28 -6.52 -15.93 15.54
N GLU A 29 -7.61 -15.21 15.54
CA GLU A 29 -8.54 -15.19 14.42
C GLU A 29 -8.61 -13.79 13.83
N LYS A 30 -8.55 -13.69 12.51
CA LYS A 30 -8.71 -12.45 11.79
C LYS A 30 -9.92 -12.56 10.86
N PRO A 31 -10.77 -11.54 10.79
CA PRO A 31 -11.89 -11.56 9.86
C PRO A 31 -11.38 -11.64 8.41
N GLU A 32 -11.95 -12.53 7.63
CA GLU A 32 -11.61 -12.68 6.21
C GLU A 32 -11.91 -11.40 5.42
N LEU A 33 -12.91 -10.65 5.85
CA LEU A 33 -13.34 -9.41 5.19
C LEU A 33 -12.29 -8.32 5.20
N LEU A 34 -11.21 -8.47 5.99
CA LEU A 34 -10.10 -7.52 6.01
C LEU A 34 -9.08 -7.79 4.90
N SER A 35 -9.25 -8.85 4.11
CA SER A 35 -8.41 -9.11 2.95
C SER A 35 -8.83 -8.17 1.83
N PHE A 36 -8.08 -7.08 1.68
CA PHE A 36 -8.33 -6.11 0.63
C PHE A 36 -7.61 -6.56 -0.64
N MET A 37 -8.31 -6.52 -1.77
CA MET A 37 -7.79 -7.04 -3.04
C MET A 37 -7.42 -5.91 -3.99
N VAL A 38 -6.37 -6.17 -4.76
CA VAL A 38 -5.94 -5.28 -5.84
C VAL A 38 -6.26 -5.95 -7.16
N VAL A 39 -6.99 -5.25 -8.01
CA VAL A 39 -7.36 -5.73 -9.35
C VAL A 39 -6.36 -5.20 -10.35
N LYS A 40 -5.65 -6.10 -11.02
CA LYS A 40 -4.65 -5.75 -12.03
C LYS A 40 -5.27 -5.51 -13.39
N LYS A 41 -4.47 -4.95 -14.31
CA LYS A 41 -4.93 -4.64 -15.67
C LYS A 41 -5.51 -5.84 -16.40
N ASP A 42 -4.96 -7.03 -16.18
CA ASP A 42 -5.41 -8.27 -16.80
C ASP A 42 -6.66 -8.87 -16.16
N GLY A 43 -7.21 -8.19 -15.16
CA GLY A 43 -8.37 -8.67 -14.41
C GLY A 43 -8.04 -9.58 -13.24
N SER A 44 -6.78 -9.97 -13.07
CA SER A 44 -6.38 -10.81 -11.94
C SER A 44 -6.45 -10.03 -10.63
N ARG A 45 -6.71 -10.75 -9.54
CA ARG A 45 -6.78 -10.17 -8.20
C ARG A 45 -5.66 -10.69 -7.32
N GLN A 46 -5.06 -9.78 -6.57
CA GLN A 46 -4.03 -10.12 -5.58
C GLN A 46 -4.38 -9.42 -4.28
N ALA A 47 -4.00 -10.03 -3.16
CA ALA A 47 -4.17 -9.39 -1.87
C ALA A 47 -3.32 -8.12 -1.81
N PHE A 48 -3.87 -7.07 -1.22
CA PHE A 48 -3.12 -5.84 -0.99
C PHE A 48 -1.96 -6.13 -0.04
N ASP A 49 -0.76 -5.77 -0.46
CA ASP A 49 0.46 -6.03 0.30
C ASP A 49 1.14 -4.70 0.61
N ARG A 50 1.04 -4.28 1.86
CA ARG A 50 1.65 -3.05 2.35
C ARG A 50 3.17 -3.06 2.16
N GLN A 51 3.79 -4.21 2.31
CA GLN A 51 5.24 -4.34 2.17
C GLN A 51 5.70 -4.06 0.74
N LYS A 52 4.93 -4.48 -0.24
CA LYS A 52 5.23 -4.17 -1.64
C LYS A 52 5.12 -2.68 -1.92
N LEU A 53 4.10 -2.04 -1.37
CA LEU A 53 3.91 -0.60 -1.50
C LEU A 53 5.08 0.14 -0.87
N LEU A 54 5.44 -0.23 0.36
CA LEU A 54 6.57 0.37 1.07
C LEU A 54 7.88 0.18 0.31
N ALA A 55 8.14 -1.04 -0.17
CA ALA A 55 9.35 -1.34 -0.93
C ALA A 55 9.46 -0.52 -2.21
N GLY A 56 8.34 -0.34 -2.92
CA GLY A 56 8.32 0.48 -4.14
C GLY A 56 8.65 1.93 -3.87
N ILE A 57 8.10 2.50 -2.80
CA ILE A 57 8.37 3.89 -2.43
C ILE A 57 9.81 4.04 -1.93
N LEU A 58 10.29 3.11 -1.11
CA LEU A 58 11.69 3.12 -0.65
C LEU A 58 12.66 3.09 -1.81
N LYS A 59 12.41 2.24 -2.79
CA LYS A 59 13.27 2.13 -3.97
C LYS A 59 13.28 3.43 -4.77
N ALA A 60 12.14 4.06 -4.94
CA ALA A 60 12.04 5.33 -5.66
C ALA A 60 12.79 6.46 -4.93
N CYS A 61 12.81 6.43 -3.60
CA CYS A 61 13.46 7.44 -2.77
C CYS A 61 14.92 7.13 -2.46
N GLU A 62 15.47 6.06 -3.03
CA GLU A 62 16.85 5.63 -2.78
C GLU A 62 17.85 6.75 -3.10
N LYS A 63 18.73 7.02 -2.14
CA LYS A 63 19.75 8.08 -2.23
C LYS A 63 19.16 9.50 -2.34
N ARG A 64 17.91 9.67 -1.94
CA ARG A 64 17.30 10.98 -1.87
C ARG A 64 17.13 11.42 -0.41
N PRO A 65 17.09 12.72 -0.14
CA PRO A 65 16.95 13.21 1.24
C PRO A 65 15.53 13.10 1.74
N VAL A 66 14.99 11.86 1.73
CA VAL A 66 13.65 11.55 2.23
C VAL A 66 13.80 10.58 3.38
N GLY A 67 13.39 10.99 4.56
CA GLY A 67 13.50 10.17 5.76
C GLY A 67 12.53 9.01 5.78
N VAL A 68 12.88 7.96 6.52
CA VAL A 68 12.05 6.77 6.67
C VAL A 68 10.69 7.14 7.26
N GLU A 69 10.65 8.09 8.18
CA GLU A 69 9.39 8.53 8.78
C GLU A 69 8.45 9.16 7.76
N ALA A 70 8.99 9.96 6.85
CA ALA A 70 8.20 10.57 5.79
C ALA A 70 7.62 9.50 4.86
N ILE A 71 8.41 8.48 4.56
CA ILE A 71 7.98 7.34 3.73
C ILE A 71 6.89 6.55 4.43
N GLU A 72 7.04 6.27 5.71
CA GLU A 72 6.02 5.57 6.51
C GLU A 72 4.71 6.36 6.55
N GLN A 73 4.79 7.66 6.74
CA GLN A 73 3.61 8.52 6.73
C GLN A 73 2.93 8.52 5.37
N ALA A 74 3.72 8.52 4.30
CA ALA A 74 3.20 8.45 2.94
C ALA A 74 2.43 7.15 2.71
N VAL A 75 2.99 6.02 3.14
CA VAL A 75 2.33 4.71 3.02
C VAL A 75 1.03 4.69 3.83
N GLN A 76 1.06 5.19 5.05
CA GLN A 76 -0.14 5.27 5.89
C GLN A 76 -1.23 6.13 5.25
N ALA A 77 -0.86 7.26 4.67
CA ALA A 77 -1.81 8.15 4.02
C ALA A 77 -2.46 7.48 2.81
N ILE A 78 -1.67 6.74 2.02
CA ILE A 78 -2.18 6.00 0.87
C ILE A 78 -3.16 4.91 1.33
N GLU A 79 -2.75 4.12 2.33
CA GLU A 79 -3.61 3.08 2.90
C GLU A 79 -4.94 3.65 3.41
N LYS A 80 -4.85 4.75 4.14
CA LYS A 80 -6.04 5.39 4.70
C LYS A 80 -7.01 5.83 3.61
N LYS A 81 -6.50 6.40 2.52
CA LYS A 81 -7.32 6.80 1.38
C LYS A 81 -7.98 5.61 0.72
N ILE A 82 -7.23 4.52 0.53
CA ILE A 82 -7.75 3.31 -0.09
C ILE A 82 -8.88 2.72 0.77
N TYR A 83 -8.63 2.52 2.06
CA TYR A 83 -9.60 1.89 2.94
C TYR A 83 -10.82 2.77 3.22
N SER A 84 -10.69 4.08 3.14
CA SER A 84 -11.83 4.97 3.35
C SER A 84 -12.74 5.07 2.12
N LYS A 85 -12.19 4.87 0.93
CA LYS A 85 -12.90 5.06 -0.32
C LYS A 85 -13.40 3.75 -0.95
N TYR A 86 -12.73 2.64 -0.70
CA TYR A 86 -13.02 1.35 -1.30
C TYR A 86 -13.31 0.33 -0.21
N GLU A 87 -14.30 -0.52 -0.42
CA GLU A 87 -14.70 -1.50 0.59
C GLU A 87 -13.92 -2.81 0.55
N LYS A 88 -13.79 -3.40 -0.64
CA LYS A 88 -13.22 -4.74 -0.80
C LYS A 88 -12.05 -4.81 -1.77
N GLU A 89 -12.06 -3.96 -2.79
CA GLU A 89 -11.04 -4.01 -3.82
C GLU A 89 -10.79 -2.64 -4.42
N VAL A 90 -9.61 -2.48 -5.00
CA VAL A 90 -9.19 -1.26 -5.68
C VAL A 90 -8.39 -1.66 -6.91
N ALA A 91 -8.54 -0.91 -7.99
CA ALA A 91 -7.75 -1.13 -9.19
C ALA A 91 -6.28 -0.73 -8.93
N SER A 92 -5.36 -1.50 -9.51
CA SER A 92 -3.92 -1.23 -9.32
C SER A 92 -3.52 0.16 -9.81
N HIS A 93 -4.15 0.67 -10.88
CA HIS A 93 -3.83 2.00 -11.39
C HIS A 93 -4.21 3.12 -10.40
N VAL A 94 -5.23 2.91 -9.58
CA VAL A 94 -5.61 3.88 -8.54
C VAL A 94 -4.50 3.98 -7.51
N ILE A 95 -3.95 2.84 -7.09
CA ILE A 95 -2.83 2.81 -6.15
C ILE A 95 -1.62 3.51 -6.75
N GLY A 96 -1.30 3.20 -8.01
CA GLY A 96 -0.19 3.84 -8.72
C GLY A 96 -0.33 5.34 -8.79
N GLU A 97 -1.52 5.85 -9.10
CA GLU A 97 -1.77 7.28 -9.15
C GLU A 97 -1.62 7.94 -7.77
N LEU A 98 -2.07 7.27 -6.70
CA LEU A 98 -1.90 7.77 -5.35
C LEU A 98 -0.42 7.83 -4.96
N VAL A 99 0.35 6.80 -5.32
CA VAL A 99 1.79 6.77 -5.08
C VAL A 99 2.48 7.91 -5.81
N MET A 100 2.13 8.13 -7.08
CA MET A 100 2.70 9.19 -7.88
C MET A 100 2.42 10.57 -7.29
N LYS A 101 1.20 10.83 -6.87
CA LYS A 101 0.84 12.10 -6.22
C LYS A 101 1.61 12.31 -4.92
N THR A 102 1.76 11.26 -4.15
CA THR A 102 2.48 11.31 -2.88
C THR A 102 3.97 11.57 -3.11
N LEU A 103 4.59 10.84 -4.04
CA LEU A 103 6.00 11.02 -4.38
C LEU A 103 6.28 12.40 -4.95
N TYR A 104 5.37 12.94 -5.74
CA TYR A 104 5.52 14.27 -6.30
C TYR A 104 5.68 15.33 -5.19
N LYS A 105 4.95 15.17 -4.10
CA LYS A 105 5.05 16.08 -2.95
C LYS A 105 6.31 15.83 -2.12
N LEU A 106 6.80 14.60 -2.09
CA LEU A 106 7.97 14.24 -1.29
C LEU A 106 9.28 14.59 -1.96
N ASP A 107 9.46 14.19 -3.23
CA ASP A 107 10.72 14.34 -3.94
C ASP A 107 10.50 14.17 -5.44
N GLU A 108 10.88 15.17 -6.23
CA GLU A 108 10.65 15.14 -7.67
C GLU A 108 11.41 14.03 -8.37
N VAL A 109 12.62 13.72 -7.93
CA VAL A 109 13.43 12.65 -8.53
C VAL A 109 12.78 11.30 -8.25
N ALA A 110 12.31 11.07 -7.03
CA ALA A 110 11.59 9.85 -6.68
C ALA A 110 10.33 9.70 -7.52
N TYR A 111 9.61 10.79 -7.74
CA TYR A 111 8.44 10.78 -8.60
C TYR A 111 8.80 10.34 -10.02
N VAL A 112 9.84 10.94 -10.62
CA VAL A 112 10.26 10.62 -11.98
C VAL A 112 10.68 9.14 -12.08
N ARG A 113 11.42 8.64 -11.11
CA ARG A 113 11.84 7.24 -11.08
C ARG A 113 10.65 6.29 -11.07
N PHE A 114 9.70 6.55 -10.19
CA PHE A 114 8.51 5.71 -10.09
C PHE A 114 7.67 5.80 -11.35
N ALA A 115 7.46 7.01 -11.86
CA ALA A 115 6.65 7.23 -13.05
C ALA A 115 7.25 6.55 -14.28
N SER A 116 8.57 6.55 -14.41
CA SER A 116 9.23 5.93 -15.56
C SER A 116 9.00 4.41 -15.59
N VAL A 117 8.95 3.77 -14.44
CA VAL A 117 8.66 2.34 -14.34
C VAL A 117 7.17 2.06 -14.46
N TYR A 118 6.37 2.83 -13.74
CA TYR A 118 4.92 2.60 -13.67
C TYR A 118 4.22 2.85 -15.01
N ARG A 119 4.54 3.97 -15.67
CA ARG A 119 3.89 4.33 -16.93
C ARG A 119 4.55 3.73 -18.16
N GLN A 120 5.75 3.16 -18.00
CA GLN A 120 6.47 2.51 -19.10
C GLN A 120 6.53 3.42 -20.35
N PHE A 121 7.20 4.56 -20.20
CA PHE A 121 7.31 5.52 -21.28
C PHE A 121 7.94 4.89 -22.52
N LYS A 122 7.30 5.08 -23.68
CA LYS A 122 7.76 4.53 -24.93
C LYS A 122 9.01 5.22 -25.48
N ASP A 123 9.11 6.51 -25.24
CA ASP A 123 10.24 7.31 -25.71
C ASP A 123 10.40 8.57 -24.84
N ILE A 124 11.47 9.33 -25.15
CA ILE A 124 11.78 10.53 -24.40
C ILE A 124 10.73 11.62 -24.57
N ASN A 125 10.05 11.66 -25.72
CA ASN A 125 9.01 12.64 -25.98
C ASN A 125 7.81 12.44 -25.07
N GLN A 126 7.40 11.21 -24.83
CA GLN A 126 6.34 10.89 -23.89
C GLN A 126 6.74 11.28 -22.47
N PHE A 127 7.99 11.03 -22.10
CA PHE A 127 8.52 11.41 -20.79
C PHE A 127 8.48 12.93 -20.62
N MET A 128 8.93 13.66 -21.62
CA MET A 128 8.92 15.12 -21.61
C MET A 128 7.50 15.69 -21.53
N PHE A 129 6.57 15.06 -22.23
CA PHE A 129 5.16 15.45 -22.19
C PHE A 129 4.61 15.31 -20.78
N GLU A 130 4.90 14.19 -20.10
CA GLU A 130 4.46 13.96 -18.73
C GLU A 130 5.04 14.99 -17.76
N LEU A 131 6.33 15.34 -17.93
CA LEU A 131 6.97 16.36 -17.11
C LEU A 131 6.32 17.72 -17.28
N LYS A 132 6.05 18.12 -18.53
CA LYS A 132 5.39 19.40 -18.81
C LYS A 132 3.99 19.43 -18.22
N HIS A 133 3.26 18.36 -18.38
CA HIS A 133 1.91 18.26 -17.84
C HIS A 133 1.93 18.37 -16.31
N LEU A 134 2.89 17.75 -15.68
CA LEU A 134 3.08 17.82 -14.24
C LEU A 134 3.36 19.25 -13.78
N LEU A 135 4.30 19.92 -14.45
CA LEU A 135 4.67 21.29 -14.10
C LEU A 135 3.52 22.27 -14.30
N ASN A 136 2.74 22.10 -15.36
CA ASN A 136 1.59 22.96 -15.64
C ASN A 136 0.37 22.64 -14.76
N GLY A 137 0.22 21.38 -14.37
CA GLY A 137 -0.88 20.95 -13.52
C GLY A 137 -0.63 21.16 -12.03
N LYS A 138 0.52 21.65 -11.68
CA LYS A 138 0.88 21.90 -10.30
C LYS A 138 0.21 23.15 -9.80
N SER A 139 -0.73 22.98 -8.97
CA SER A 139 -1.45 24.07 -8.36
C SER A 139 -1.32 24.02 -6.85
#